data_7392a9a34841ec3997cf26de1a310496
#
_entry.id   7392a9a34841ec3997cf26de1a310496
#
_cell.length_a   1.000
_cell.length_b   1.000
_cell.length_c   1.000
_cell.angle_alpha   90.00
_cell.angle_beta   90.00
_cell.angle_gamma   90.00
#
_symmetry.space_group_name_H-M   'P 1'
#
loop_
_entity.id
_entity.type
_entity.pdbx_description
1 polymer ?
#
loop_
_entity_poly.entity_id
_entity_poly.type
_entity_poly.pdbx_seq_one_letter_code
_entity_poly.pdbx_strand_id
1 'polypeptide(L)'
;FWITSVVRTYVSAWEIQLKLLKVSKRNFFSIKNDMVFYTFFQIAFLAFVYYNFGLYLTLLSILMSIISFLFLETINYVEHYGLLRKKEPSGRYERVKPHHSWNSNHTIGRIVLYELTRHSDHHFKSSKKYQVLESLNDCPHLPYGYPTSILLSLIPPIWFNIMNPLVRNHMGYSD
;
A
#
# COMPACT_ATOMS: atom_id res chain seq x y z
N PHE A 1 9.59 -5.01 8.18
CA PHE A 1 8.76 -4.61 7.04
C PHE A 1 8.54 -3.09 7.00
N TRP A 2 7.83 -2.46 7.95
CA TRP A 2 7.39 -1.05 7.90
C TRP A 2 8.51 -0.06 7.58
N ILE A 3 9.61 -0.06 8.34
CA ILE A 3 10.73 0.88 8.14
C ILE A 3 11.28 0.73 6.70
N THR A 4 11.50 -0.50 6.26
CA THR A 4 12.05 -0.76 4.93
C THR A 4 11.07 -0.34 3.83
N SER A 5 9.78 -0.61 4.01
CA SER A 5 8.73 -0.25 3.04
C SER A 5 8.60 1.26 2.92
N VAL A 6 8.39 1.96 4.04
CA VAL A 6 8.24 3.43 4.06
C VAL A 6 9.46 4.13 3.44
N VAL A 7 10.67 3.75 3.87
CA VAL A 7 11.88 4.40 3.35
C VAL A 7 12.06 4.13 1.84
N ARG A 8 11.89 2.88 1.40
CA ARG A 8 12.03 2.54 -0.02
C ARG A 8 10.97 3.20 -0.89
N THR A 9 9.73 3.23 -0.44
CA THR A 9 8.64 3.89 -1.17
C THR A 9 8.91 5.38 -1.31
N TYR A 10 9.33 6.04 -0.23
CA TYR A 10 9.66 7.47 -0.27
C TYR A 10 10.84 7.77 -1.20
N VAL A 11 11.93 7.00 -1.10
CA VAL A 11 13.11 7.17 -1.98
C VAL A 11 12.73 6.90 -3.44
N SER A 12 11.96 5.82 -3.70
CA SER A 12 11.50 5.48 -5.04
C SER A 12 10.60 6.58 -5.64
N ALA A 13 9.73 7.19 -4.83
CA ALA A 13 8.90 8.31 -5.28
C ALA A 13 9.76 9.50 -5.75
N TRP A 14 10.79 9.87 -4.98
CA TRP A 14 11.75 10.88 -5.39
C TRP A 14 12.50 10.51 -6.66
N GLU A 15 12.99 9.27 -6.77
CA GLU A 15 13.69 8.81 -7.99
C GLU A 15 12.82 8.88 -9.23
N ILE A 16 11.56 8.44 -9.12
CA ILE A 16 10.59 8.50 -10.22
C ILE A 16 10.35 9.95 -10.63
N GLN A 17 10.10 10.83 -9.65
CA GLN A 17 9.86 12.25 -9.91
C GLN A 17 11.05 12.92 -10.59
N LEU A 18 12.27 12.67 -10.11
CA LEU A 18 13.49 13.22 -10.72
C LEU A 18 13.70 12.71 -12.15
N LYS A 19 13.42 11.43 -12.42
CA LYS A 19 13.46 10.87 -13.78
C LYS A 19 12.43 11.56 -14.70
N LEU A 20 11.19 11.80 -14.23
CA LEU A 20 10.16 12.50 -14.99
C LEU A 20 10.56 13.96 -15.31
N LEU A 21 11.12 14.67 -14.34
CA LEU A 21 11.64 16.03 -14.55
C LEU A 21 12.77 16.05 -15.59
N LYS A 22 13.69 15.10 -15.51
CA LYS A 22 14.81 14.98 -16.47
C LYS A 22 14.30 14.72 -17.90
N VAL A 23 13.36 13.78 -18.06
CA VAL A 23 12.75 13.50 -19.37
C VAL A 23 12.00 14.72 -19.92
N SER A 24 11.32 15.46 -19.05
CA SER A 24 10.56 16.67 -19.41
C SER A 24 11.44 17.91 -19.52
N LYS A 25 12.77 17.81 -19.34
CA LYS A 25 13.73 18.94 -19.33
C LYS A 25 13.31 20.06 -18.36
N ARG A 26 12.85 19.69 -17.17
CA ARG A 26 12.38 20.60 -16.13
C ARG A 26 13.37 20.68 -14.96
N ASN A 27 13.40 21.86 -14.32
CA ASN A 27 14.24 22.09 -13.13
C ASN A 27 13.62 21.46 -11.88
N PHE A 28 14.45 21.21 -10.85
CA PHE A 28 14.04 20.67 -9.55
C PHE A 28 12.90 21.47 -8.91
N PHE A 29 12.94 22.80 -8.91
CA PHE A 29 11.90 23.68 -8.37
C PHE A 29 10.74 23.97 -9.34
N SER A 30 10.58 23.15 -10.37
CA SER A 30 9.44 23.29 -11.29
C SER A 30 8.12 23.01 -10.57
N ILE A 31 7.07 23.71 -10.97
CA ILE A 31 5.66 23.43 -10.58
C ILE A 31 5.23 21.98 -10.90
N LYS A 32 5.95 21.29 -11.80
CA LYS A 32 5.73 19.88 -12.13
C LYS A 32 6.47 18.91 -11.20
N ASN A 33 7.12 19.41 -10.16
CA ASN A 33 7.73 18.56 -9.13
C ASN A 33 6.74 18.32 -7.99
N ASP A 34 5.95 17.26 -8.12
CA ASP A 34 4.92 16.91 -7.13
C ASP A 34 5.52 16.67 -5.73
N MET A 35 6.74 16.12 -5.65
CA MET A 35 7.39 15.85 -4.37
C MET A 35 7.77 17.14 -3.61
N VAL A 36 8.19 18.18 -4.33
CA VAL A 36 8.44 19.51 -3.72
C VAL A 36 7.12 20.13 -3.24
N PHE A 37 6.06 20.01 -4.04
CA PHE A 37 4.73 20.50 -3.68
C PHE A 37 4.19 19.78 -2.44
N TYR A 38 4.24 18.45 -2.39
CA TYR A 38 3.80 17.68 -1.22
C TYR A 38 4.58 18.07 0.04
N THR A 39 5.90 18.20 -0.07
CA THR A 39 6.73 18.61 1.06
C THR A 39 6.35 20.03 1.54
N PHE A 40 6.16 20.96 0.61
CA PHE A 40 5.74 22.31 0.92
C PHE A 40 4.39 22.33 1.65
N PHE A 41 3.37 21.64 1.13
CA PHE A 41 2.06 21.58 1.75
C PHE A 41 2.08 20.91 3.13
N GLN A 42 2.86 19.86 3.32
CA GLN A 42 3.02 19.21 4.62
C GLN A 42 3.62 20.17 5.66
N ILE A 43 4.68 20.90 5.28
CA ILE A 43 5.30 21.90 6.17
C ILE A 43 4.33 23.05 6.44
N ALA A 44 3.67 23.56 5.42
CA ALA A 44 2.69 24.66 5.55
C ALA A 44 1.52 24.25 6.45
N PHE A 45 1.01 23.01 6.32
CA PHE A 45 -0.04 22.49 7.19
C PHE A 45 0.41 22.40 8.65
N LEU A 46 1.61 21.85 8.93
CA LEU A 46 2.13 21.79 10.29
C LEU A 46 2.39 23.17 10.89
N ALA A 47 2.90 24.10 10.08
CA ALA A 47 3.06 25.51 10.50
C ALA A 47 1.72 26.19 10.80
N PHE A 48 0.69 25.94 9.99
CA PHE A 48 -0.66 26.41 10.23
C PHE A 48 -1.24 25.87 11.53
N VAL A 49 -1.10 24.56 11.79
CA VAL A 49 -1.55 23.93 13.03
C VAL A 49 -0.80 24.52 14.22
N TYR A 50 0.52 24.67 14.11
CA TYR A 50 1.34 25.24 15.18
C TYR A 50 0.92 26.68 15.52
N TYR A 51 0.74 27.52 14.53
CA TYR A 51 0.37 28.93 14.71
C TYR A 51 -1.02 29.10 15.34
N ASN A 52 -2.01 28.30 14.93
CA ASN A 52 -3.38 28.44 15.40
C ASN A 52 -3.69 27.65 16.68
N PHE A 53 -3.01 26.52 16.91
CA PHE A 53 -3.38 25.54 17.94
C PHE A 53 -2.22 25.18 18.89
N GLY A 54 -1.01 25.66 18.62
CA GLY A 54 0.15 25.48 19.43
C GLY A 54 0.84 24.10 19.29
N LEU A 55 1.93 23.96 20.05
CA LEU A 55 2.84 22.79 19.95
C LEU A 55 2.14 21.46 20.24
N TYR A 56 1.26 21.40 21.22
CA TYR A 56 0.60 20.14 21.62
C TYR A 56 -0.19 19.52 20.45
N LEU A 57 -1.05 20.31 19.78
CA LEU A 57 -1.84 19.81 18.67
C LEU A 57 -0.99 19.57 17.40
N THR A 58 0.13 20.27 17.24
CA THR A 58 1.11 19.96 16.19
C THR A 58 1.74 18.60 16.40
N LEU A 59 2.20 18.29 17.61
CA LEU A 59 2.76 16.98 17.92
C LEU A 59 1.73 15.85 17.79
N LEU A 60 0.49 16.11 18.18
CA LEU A 60 -0.61 15.16 17.98
C LEU A 60 -0.88 14.93 16.49
N SER A 61 -0.85 15.95 15.65
CA SER A 61 -1.01 15.84 14.20
C SER A 61 0.11 15.02 13.56
N ILE A 62 1.34 15.21 13.99
CA ILE A 62 2.48 14.40 13.55
C ILE A 62 2.29 12.92 13.96
N LEU A 63 1.92 12.68 15.23
CA LEU A 63 1.67 11.32 15.71
C LEU A 63 0.56 10.62 14.92
N MET A 64 -0.56 11.30 14.68
CA MET A 64 -1.67 10.77 13.89
C MET A 64 -1.25 10.48 12.44
N SER A 65 -0.41 11.33 11.85
CA SER A 65 0.14 11.09 10.50
C SER A 65 1.01 9.85 10.47
N ILE A 66 1.87 9.64 11.48
CA ILE A 66 2.70 8.45 11.61
C ILE A 66 1.83 7.19 11.72
N ILE A 67 0.83 7.20 12.59
CA ILE A 67 -0.10 6.08 12.77
C ILE A 67 -0.82 5.77 11.45
N SER A 68 -1.27 6.80 10.74
CA SER A 68 -2.02 6.66 9.49
C SER A 68 -1.19 5.98 8.39
N PHE A 69 0.04 6.40 8.17
CA PHE A 69 0.85 5.75 7.14
C PHE A 69 1.34 4.35 7.55
N LEU A 70 1.62 4.10 8.84
CA LEU A 70 1.94 2.75 9.32
C LEU A 70 0.75 1.81 9.16
N PHE A 71 -0.46 2.30 9.37
CA PHE A 71 -1.69 1.54 9.16
C PHE A 71 -1.88 1.20 7.67
N LEU A 72 -1.65 2.16 6.77
CA LEU A 72 -1.67 1.94 5.32
C LEU A 72 -0.64 0.88 4.89
N GLU A 73 0.59 0.97 5.40
CA GLU A 73 1.62 -0.03 5.11
C GLU A 73 1.28 -1.42 5.67
N THR A 74 0.55 -1.49 6.79
CA THR A 74 0.05 -2.77 7.31
C THR A 74 -0.99 -3.37 6.38
N ILE A 75 -1.88 -2.55 5.81
CA ILE A 75 -2.85 -3.00 4.80
C ILE A 75 -2.10 -3.53 3.57
N ASN A 76 -1.16 -2.78 3.01
CA ASN A 76 -0.32 -3.21 1.89
C ASN A 76 0.41 -4.53 2.18
N TYR A 77 0.90 -4.70 3.40
CA TYR A 77 1.54 -5.94 3.82
C TYR A 77 0.57 -7.13 3.79
N VAL A 78 -0.62 -6.96 4.34
CA VAL A 78 -1.67 -8.01 4.36
C VAL A 78 -2.09 -8.38 2.94
N GLU A 79 -2.29 -7.38 2.08
CA GLU A 79 -2.75 -7.54 0.70
C GLU A 79 -1.78 -8.28 -0.21
N HIS A 80 -0.49 -8.16 0.06
CA HIS A 80 0.57 -8.71 -0.80
C HIS A 80 1.43 -9.77 -0.11
N TYR A 81 1.07 -10.22 1.09
CA TYR A 81 1.89 -11.13 1.87
C TYR A 81 2.23 -12.41 1.11
N GLY A 82 3.54 -12.63 0.89
CA GLY A 82 4.08 -13.83 0.28
C GLY A 82 3.80 -14.04 -1.21
N LEU A 83 3.05 -13.14 -1.86
CA LEU A 83 2.71 -13.26 -3.27
C LEU A 83 3.76 -12.55 -4.13
N LEU A 84 4.50 -13.32 -4.94
CA LEU A 84 5.61 -12.81 -5.72
C LEU A 84 5.30 -12.82 -7.22
N ARG A 85 5.67 -11.73 -7.89
CA ARG A 85 5.67 -11.67 -9.36
C ARG A 85 6.95 -12.26 -9.92
N LYS A 86 6.83 -13.05 -10.97
CA LYS A 86 7.99 -13.64 -11.66
C LYS A 86 8.77 -12.55 -12.40
N LYS A 87 10.10 -12.68 -12.36
CA LYS A 87 10.99 -11.83 -13.14
C LYS A 87 11.18 -12.47 -14.50
N GLU A 88 10.88 -11.72 -15.56
CA GLU A 88 11.06 -12.15 -16.94
C GLU A 88 12.54 -12.08 -17.36
N PRO A 89 12.93 -12.79 -18.45
CA PRO A 89 14.28 -12.71 -19.01
C PRO A 89 14.70 -11.29 -19.39
N SER A 90 13.75 -10.41 -19.69
CA SER A 90 13.95 -8.98 -19.93
C SER A 90 14.45 -8.19 -18.72
N GLY A 91 14.49 -8.81 -17.54
CA GLY A 91 14.79 -8.17 -16.26
C GLY A 91 13.60 -7.42 -15.64
N ARG A 92 12.46 -7.35 -16.31
CA ARG A 92 11.22 -6.76 -15.81
C ARG A 92 10.39 -7.78 -15.07
N TYR A 93 9.58 -7.32 -14.12
CA TYR A 93 8.57 -8.18 -13.50
C TYR A 93 7.36 -8.32 -14.42
N GLU A 94 6.76 -9.51 -14.42
CA GLU A 94 5.49 -9.74 -15.12
C GLU A 94 4.42 -8.73 -14.69
N ARG A 95 3.42 -8.51 -15.55
CA ARG A 95 2.30 -7.63 -15.21
C ARG A 95 1.55 -8.18 -14.01
N VAL A 96 0.99 -7.26 -13.20
CA VAL A 96 0.12 -7.64 -12.09
C VAL A 96 -1.07 -8.44 -12.64
N LYS A 97 -1.35 -9.57 -11.98
CA LYS A 97 -2.46 -10.47 -12.28
C LYS A 97 -3.29 -10.69 -11.01
N PRO A 98 -4.52 -11.18 -11.11
CA PRO A 98 -5.39 -11.39 -9.94
C PRO A 98 -4.77 -12.20 -8.80
N HIS A 99 -3.93 -13.18 -9.12
CA HIS A 99 -3.27 -14.04 -8.13
C HIS A 99 -2.09 -13.39 -7.38
N HIS A 100 -1.77 -12.13 -7.62
CA HIS A 100 -0.72 -11.39 -6.94
C HIS A 100 -1.21 -10.55 -5.75
N SER A 101 -2.47 -10.67 -5.39
CA SER A 101 -3.05 -9.95 -4.25
C SER A 101 -4.09 -10.78 -3.53
N TRP A 102 -4.10 -10.71 -2.19
CA TRP A 102 -5.11 -11.33 -1.36
C TRP A 102 -6.41 -10.53 -1.40
N ASN A 103 -7.52 -11.23 -1.60
CA ASN A 103 -8.87 -10.65 -1.57
C ASN A 103 -9.60 -11.00 -0.28
N SER A 104 -10.66 -10.25 -0.02
CA SER A 104 -11.63 -10.59 1.01
C SER A 104 -13.04 -10.20 0.58
N ASN A 105 -13.97 -11.14 0.71
CA ASN A 105 -15.39 -10.93 0.43
C ASN A 105 -16.23 -10.67 1.71
N HIS A 106 -15.57 -10.53 2.86
CA HIS A 106 -16.26 -10.24 4.12
C HIS A 106 -16.96 -8.89 4.08
N THR A 107 -18.26 -8.89 4.38
CA THR A 107 -19.16 -7.74 4.21
C THR A 107 -18.68 -6.49 4.95
N ILE A 108 -18.24 -6.62 6.20
CA ILE A 108 -17.76 -5.48 7.00
C ILE A 108 -16.55 -4.82 6.35
N GLY A 109 -15.56 -5.61 5.93
CA GLY A 109 -14.38 -5.10 5.24
C GLY A 109 -14.73 -4.38 3.94
N ARG A 110 -15.64 -4.95 3.15
CA ARG A 110 -16.12 -4.36 1.90
C ARG A 110 -16.77 -2.99 2.12
N ILE A 111 -17.64 -2.87 3.14
CA ILE A 111 -18.32 -1.61 3.45
C ILE A 111 -17.32 -0.57 3.96
N VAL A 112 -16.48 -0.93 4.95
CA VAL A 112 -15.55 0.00 5.61
C VAL A 112 -14.44 0.47 4.67
N LEU A 113 -13.97 -0.39 3.76
CA LEU A 113 -12.88 -0.11 2.83
C LEU A 113 -13.38 0.14 1.39
N TYR A 114 -14.67 0.48 1.21
CA TYR A 114 -15.21 0.87 -0.11
C TYR A 114 -14.90 -0.14 -1.22
N GLU A 115 -15.17 -1.43 -1.00
CA GLU A 115 -14.88 -2.54 -1.93
C GLU A 115 -13.39 -2.76 -2.24
N LEU A 116 -12.46 -1.98 -1.69
CA LEU A 116 -11.02 -2.15 -1.91
C LEU A 116 -10.49 -3.51 -1.43
N THR A 117 -11.27 -4.24 -0.62
CA THR A 117 -10.97 -5.63 -0.25
C THR A 117 -10.99 -6.58 -1.45
N ARG A 118 -11.56 -6.18 -2.58
CA ARG A 118 -11.45 -6.82 -3.90
C ARG A 118 -10.19 -6.37 -4.63
N HIS A 119 -9.09 -6.47 -3.94
CA HIS A 119 -7.82 -5.85 -4.25
C HIS A 119 -7.21 -6.38 -5.55
N SER A 120 -7.41 -7.65 -5.86
CA SER A 120 -6.95 -8.24 -7.13
C SER A 120 -7.56 -7.58 -8.37
N ASP A 121 -8.86 -7.29 -8.34
CA ASP A 121 -9.53 -6.62 -9.45
C ASP A 121 -9.10 -5.15 -9.55
N HIS A 122 -8.91 -4.49 -8.41
CA HIS A 122 -8.37 -3.14 -8.36
C HIS A 122 -6.97 -3.04 -9.00
N HIS A 123 -6.06 -3.98 -8.70
CA HIS A 123 -4.74 -4.00 -9.29
C HIS A 123 -4.72 -4.47 -10.75
N PHE A 124 -5.57 -5.42 -11.11
CA PHE A 124 -5.67 -5.93 -12.46
C PHE A 124 -6.14 -4.85 -13.46
N LYS A 125 -7.08 -4.00 -13.02
CA LYS A 125 -7.61 -2.89 -13.82
C LYS A 125 -7.79 -1.64 -12.95
N SER A 126 -6.70 -0.94 -12.69
CA SER A 126 -6.63 0.24 -11.81
C SER A 126 -7.54 1.41 -12.21
N SER A 127 -8.03 1.45 -13.46
CA SER A 127 -9.01 2.44 -13.92
C SER A 127 -10.47 2.10 -13.54
N LYS A 128 -10.71 0.91 -12.98
CA LYS A 128 -12.04 0.47 -12.55
C LYS A 128 -12.43 1.21 -11.27
N LYS A 129 -13.64 1.76 -11.24
CA LYS A 129 -14.15 2.43 -10.05
C LYS A 129 -14.42 1.42 -8.94
N TYR A 130 -14.23 1.81 -7.67
CA TYR A 130 -14.38 0.91 -6.53
C TYR A 130 -15.78 0.26 -6.43
N GLN A 131 -16.83 0.97 -6.83
CA GLN A 131 -18.21 0.48 -6.76
C GLN A 131 -18.49 -0.74 -7.66
N VAL A 132 -17.67 -0.93 -8.69
CA VAL A 132 -17.84 -2.00 -9.68
C VAL A 132 -16.72 -3.04 -9.63
N LEU A 133 -15.95 -3.06 -8.53
CA LEU A 133 -14.96 -4.10 -8.32
C LEU A 133 -15.63 -5.45 -8.06
N GLU A 134 -15.06 -6.50 -8.64
CA GLU A 134 -15.60 -7.85 -8.61
C GLU A 134 -14.67 -8.81 -7.86
N SER A 135 -15.24 -9.86 -7.30
CA SER A 135 -14.48 -10.99 -6.79
C SER A 135 -14.10 -11.88 -7.96
N LEU A 136 -12.81 -11.96 -8.27
CA LEU A 136 -12.29 -12.80 -9.35
C LEU A 136 -12.08 -14.23 -8.82
N ASN A 137 -12.42 -15.25 -9.65
CA ASN A 137 -12.34 -16.65 -9.23
C ASN A 137 -10.89 -17.14 -9.03
N ASP A 138 -9.94 -16.58 -9.80
CA ASP A 138 -8.54 -17.01 -9.81
C ASP A 138 -7.65 -16.25 -8.82
N CYS A 139 -8.23 -15.58 -7.83
CA CYS A 139 -7.49 -14.82 -6.83
C CYS A 139 -7.50 -15.52 -5.47
N PRO A 140 -6.41 -15.41 -4.69
CA PRO A 140 -6.36 -15.95 -3.34
C PRO A 140 -7.23 -15.12 -2.40
N HIS A 141 -7.85 -15.79 -1.44
CA HIS A 141 -8.68 -15.16 -0.43
C HIS A 141 -8.05 -15.24 0.96
N LEU A 142 -8.13 -14.13 1.68
CA LEU A 142 -7.78 -14.10 3.10
C LEU A 142 -8.73 -15.01 3.89
N PRO A 143 -8.22 -15.79 4.86
CA PRO A 143 -9.06 -16.66 5.68
C PRO A 143 -10.00 -15.88 6.61
N TYR A 144 -9.65 -14.63 6.88
CA TYR A 144 -10.44 -13.70 7.70
C TYR A 144 -10.65 -12.38 6.96
N GLY A 145 -11.62 -11.57 7.44
CA GLY A 145 -11.81 -10.22 6.94
C GLY A 145 -10.60 -9.31 7.23
N TYR A 146 -10.47 -8.22 6.50
CA TYR A 146 -9.35 -7.28 6.62
C TYR A 146 -9.10 -6.79 8.06
N PRO A 147 -10.12 -6.37 8.85
CA PRO A 147 -9.86 -5.93 10.22
C PRO A 147 -9.17 -6.98 11.07
N THR A 148 -9.62 -8.23 10.99
CA THR A 148 -9.01 -9.34 11.72
C THR A 148 -7.61 -9.65 11.20
N SER A 149 -7.41 -9.66 9.88
CA SER A 149 -6.11 -9.92 9.26
C SER A 149 -5.07 -8.85 9.62
N ILE A 150 -5.48 -7.58 9.69
CA ILE A 150 -4.61 -6.48 10.15
C ILE A 150 -4.17 -6.73 11.61
N LEU A 151 -5.10 -7.04 12.51
CA LEU A 151 -4.75 -7.32 13.91
C LEU A 151 -3.83 -8.52 14.05
N LEU A 152 -4.09 -9.60 13.31
CA LEU A 152 -3.25 -10.80 13.32
C LEU A 152 -1.86 -10.54 12.76
N SER A 153 -1.74 -9.66 11.76
CA SER A 153 -0.44 -9.31 11.16
C SER A 153 0.48 -8.56 12.11
N LEU A 154 -0.07 -7.91 13.15
CA LEU A 154 0.71 -7.28 14.22
C LEU A 154 1.34 -8.29 15.17
N ILE A 155 0.95 -9.58 15.11
CA ILE A 155 1.48 -10.68 15.92
C ILE A 155 2.14 -11.69 14.97
N PRO A 156 3.42 -11.47 14.57
CA PRO A 156 4.07 -12.24 13.50
C PRO A 156 4.00 -13.77 13.65
N PRO A 157 4.19 -14.38 14.84
CA PRO A 157 4.11 -15.83 14.97
C PRO A 157 2.73 -16.39 14.58
N ILE A 158 1.66 -15.71 14.97
CA ILE A 158 0.29 -16.12 14.62
C ILE A 158 0.06 -15.94 13.13
N TRP A 159 0.42 -14.76 12.62
CA TRP A 159 0.28 -14.44 11.20
C TRP A 159 1.00 -15.43 10.30
N PHE A 160 2.25 -15.78 10.60
CA PHE A 160 3.04 -16.72 9.82
C PHE A 160 2.46 -18.12 9.84
N ASN A 161 1.98 -18.60 10.99
CA ASN A 161 1.35 -19.90 11.11
C ASN A 161 0.07 -20.02 10.26
N ILE A 162 -0.69 -18.93 10.12
CA ILE A 162 -1.92 -18.90 9.33
C ILE A 162 -1.60 -18.74 7.84
N MET A 163 -0.74 -17.78 7.48
CA MET A 163 -0.59 -17.37 6.10
C MET A 163 0.46 -18.15 5.32
N ASN A 164 1.53 -18.64 5.95
CA ASN A 164 2.57 -19.36 5.22
C ASN A 164 2.05 -20.61 4.50
N PRO A 165 1.21 -21.47 5.12
CA PRO A 165 0.62 -22.61 4.41
C PRO A 165 -0.22 -22.18 3.20
N LEU A 166 -0.99 -21.10 3.33
CA LEU A 166 -1.82 -20.58 2.23
C LEU A 166 -0.97 -20.03 1.08
N VAL A 167 0.11 -19.31 1.41
CA VAL A 167 1.09 -18.81 0.43
C VAL A 167 1.74 -19.99 -0.32
N ARG A 168 2.23 -21.00 0.40
CA ARG A 168 2.86 -22.18 -0.21
C ARG A 168 1.92 -22.88 -1.17
N ASN A 169 0.69 -23.15 -0.73
CA ASN A 169 -0.33 -23.79 -1.56
C ASN A 169 -0.63 -22.96 -2.82
N HIS A 170 -0.77 -21.65 -2.69
CA HIS A 170 -1.12 -20.77 -3.80
C HIS A 170 0.03 -20.56 -4.79
N MET A 171 1.25 -20.43 -4.30
CA MET A 171 2.45 -20.19 -5.10
C MET A 171 3.10 -21.47 -5.63
N GLY A 172 2.64 -22.65 -5.19
CA GLY A 172 3.20 -23.94 -5.61
C GLY A 172 4.60 -24.18 -5.06
N TYR A 173 4.96 -23.61 -3.90
CA TYR A 173 6.23 -23.91 -3.25
C TYR A 173 6.15 -25.29 -2.58
N SER A 174 6.94 -26.25 -3.06
CA SER A 174 7.23 -27.51 -2.35
C SER A 174 8.11 -27.22 -1.13
N ASP A 175 7.87 -27.95 -0.05
CA ASP A 175 8.71 -27.92 1.16
C ASP A 175 10.16 -28.32 0.87
#